data_b31b703e4cdb2149bf187e03db5a2b6f
#
_entry.id   b31b703e4cdb2149bf187e03db5a2b6f
#
_cell.length_a   1.000
_cell.length_b   1.000
_cell.length_c   1.000
_cell.angle_alpha   90.00
_cell.angle_beta   90.00
_cell.angle_gamma   90.00
#
_symmetry.space_group_name_H-M   'P 1'
#
loop_
_entity.id
_entity.type
_entity.pdbx_description
1 polymer ?
#
loop_
_entity_poly.entity_id
_entity_poly.type
_entity_poly.pdbx_seq_one_letter_code
_entity_poly.pdbx_strand_id
1 'polypeptide(L)'
;MAKQIPVYLFVGQLESGKTKFIQETMEDPNFDSGDKTLLLVCEEGELEYDPSRFAFGGVHVAQIEDESELTPENLTALEKKSGCGRVIIEYNGMWLVQELYDAMPDNWLVYQCLATADGTTIKTYAGDNAMRGLLLDKLRGSELLVVNRAEAVNDDESRQLIHKLVRQASRRCDIAYEFKDGSVAYDDIPDPLPFDINAPVIEIPEEFFGVWYMDCMDDPKKYDGKTVKYLAQVCQTPQAGKGAFVPGRFAMTCCVQDIQFVGMPCKYDDYKSLEQRSWITITAKINVKYHPIYKGQTPDSTGPVLTALSVEPAEKPAQDVVMFS
;
A
#
# COMPACT_ATOMS: atom_id res chain seq x y z
N MET A 1 3.29 17.77 21.69
CA MET A 1 3.38 16.64 20.77
C MET A 1 4.84 16.54 20.33
N ALA A 2 5.44 15.37 20.28
CA ALA A 2 6.78 15.22 19.70
C ALA A 2 6.74 15.67 18.22
N LYS A 3 7.83 16.28 17.73
CA LYS A 3 7.96 16.66 16.31
C LYS A 3 7.89 15.36 15.48
N GLN A 4 7.00 15.30 14.52
CA GLN A 4 6.96 14.18 13.57
C GLN A 4 8.19 14.24 12.66
N ILE A 5 8.79 13.08 12.41
CA ILE A 5 9.95 12.91 11.54
C ILE A 5 9.48 12.19 10.27
N PRO A 6 9.58 12.84 9.09
CA PRO A 6 9.23 12.21 7.84
C PRO A 6 10.23 11.11 7.48
N VAL A 7 9.69 9.97 7.03
CA VAL A 7 10.45 8.81 6.55
C VAL A 7 10.22 8.67 5.05
N TYR A 8 11.31 8.65 4.28
CA TYR A 8 11.33 8.29 2.87
C TYR A 8 11.81 6.84 2.78
N LEU A 9 10.89 5.95 2.45
CA LEU A 9 11.11 4.51 2.43
C LEU A 9 11.35 4.01 1.01
N PHE A 10 12.52 3.39 0.78
CA PHE A 10 12.87 2.76 -0.48
C PHE A 10 12.86 1.25 -0.31
N VAL A 11 12.00 0.58 -1.06
CA VAL A 11 11.80 -0.87 -1.03
C VAL A 11 12.10 -1.50 -2.40
N GLY A 12 12.31 -2.79 -2.42
CA GLY A 12 12.63 -3.54 -3.65
C GLY A 12 13.62 -4.65 -3.37
N GLN A 13 13.75 -5.60 -4.28
CA GLN A 13 14.70 -6.69 -4.16
C GLN A 13 16.15 -6.20 -4.23
N LEU A 14 17.09 -7.05 -3.80
CA LEU A 14 18.52 -6.80 -3.93
C LEU A 14 18.85 -6.46 -5.40
N GLU A 15 19.78 -5.52 -5.61
CA GLU A 15 20.23 -5.03 -6.92
C GLU A 15 19.13 -4.44 -7.82
N SER A 16 17.94 -4.13 -7.27
CA SER A 16 16.88 -3.47 -8.04
C SER A 16 17.13 -1.99 -8.34
N GLY A 17 18.20 -1.39 -7.77
CA GLY A 17 18.60 -0.01 -7.99
C GLY A 17 18.21 0.96 -6.88
N LYS A 18 17.84 0.49 -5.68
CA LYS A 18 17.55 1.33 -4.50
C LYS A 18 18.68 2.30 -4.18
N THR A 19 19.89 1.77 -4.00
CA THR A 19 21.08 2.56 -3.65
C THR A 19 21.35 3.67 -4.66
N LYS A 20 21.26 3.36 -5.97
CA LYS A 20 21.41 4.36 -7.05
C LYS A 20 20.35 5.45 -6.93
N PHE A 21 19.09 5.07 -6.76
CA PHE A 21 17.98 6.02 -6.68
C PHE A 21 18.12 6.94 -5.45
N ILE A 22 18.48 6.39 -4.30
CA ILE A 22 18.73 7.17 -3.08
C ILE A 22 19.94 8.10 -3.28
N GLN A 23 21.04 7.60 -3.86
CA GLN A 23 22.22 8.41 -4.15
C GLN A 23 21.87 9.62 -5.03
N GLU A 24 21.17 9.40 -6.14
CA GLU A 24 20.74 10.48 -7.06
C GLU A 24 19.78 11.45 -6.36
N THR A 25 18.87 10.97 -5.51
CA THR A 25 17.99 11.81 -4.68
C THR A 25 18.81 12.68 -3.72
N MET A 26 19.84 12.13 -3.09
CA MET A 26 20.71 12.87 -2.17
C MET A 26 21.64 13.86 -2.87
N GLU A 27 21.90 13.68 -4.17
CA GLU A 27 22.68 14.59 -5.02
C GLU A 27 21.83 15.76 -5.56
N ASP A 28 20.50 15.70 -5.46
CA ASP A 28 19.63 16.79 -5.88
C ASP A 28 19.57 17.89 -4.80
N PRO A 29 20.03 19.12 -5.09
CA PRO A 29 19.94 20.23 -4.16
C PRO A 29 18.51 20.59 -3.74
N ASN A 30 17.51 20.27 -4.56
CA ASN A 30 16.10 20.53 -4.24
C ASN A 30 15.57 19.60 -3.14
N PHE A 31 16.26 18.50 -2.87
CA PHE A 31 15.91 17.57 -1.80
C PHE A 31 16.44 18.02 -0.43
N ASP A 32 17.25 19.08 -0.37
CA ASP A 32 17.73 19.65 0.90
C ASP A 32 16.57 20.32 1.67
N SER A 33 16.22 19.77 2.81
CA SER A 33 15.21 20.33 3.73
C SER A 33 15.81 21.22 4.82
N GLY A 34 17.16 21.30 4.90
CA GLY A 34 17.87 21.94 6.00
C GLY A 34 17.89 21.10 7.30
N ASP A 35 17.21 19.97 7.36
CA ASP A 35 17.22 19.06 8.49
C ASP A 35 18.40 18.07 8.40
N LYS A 36 18.91 17.64 9.56
CA LYS A 36 19.83 16.49 9.60
C LYS A 36 19.11 15.24 9.13
N THR A 37 19.77 14.43 8.34
CA THR A 37 19.22 13.22 7.74
C THR A 37 19.86 11.96 8.33
N LEU A 38 19.07 11.00 8.79
CA LEU A 38 19.50 9.64 9.04
C LEU A 38 19.27 8.83 7.76
N LEU A 39 20.34 8.31 7.16
CA LEU A 39 20.28 7.32 6.09
C LEU A 39 20.48 5.95 6.72
N LEU A 40 19.41 5.17 6.79
CA LEU A 40 19.39 3.81 7.34
C LEU A 40 19.50 2.81 6.21
N VAL A 41 20.55 1.99 6.21
CA VAL A 41 20.84 0.99 5.18
C VAL A 41 20.62 -0.39 5.79
N CYS A 42 19.62 -1.13 5.27
CA CYS A 42 19.25 -2.46 5.75
C CYS A 42 19.67 -3.58 4.78
N GLU A 43 20.45 -3.26 3.76
CA GLU A 43 20.88 -4.24 2.76
C GLU A 43 22.24 -3.86 2.19
N GLU A 44 23.17 -4.82 2.09
CA GLU A 44 24.44 -4.62 1.39
C GLU A 44 24.29 -5.06 -0.08
N GLY A 45 24.49 -4.11 -1.00
CA GLY A 45 24.52 -4.35 -2.45
C GLY A 45 25.94 -4.16 -3.02
N GLU A 46 26.08 -4.28 -4.34
CA GLU A 46 27.33 -4.03 -5.04
C GLU A 46 27.73 -2.53 -5.05
N LEU A 47 26.72 -1.64 -4.94
CA LEU A 47 26.93 -0.20 -4.93
C LEU A 47 27.00 0.32 -3.49
N GLU A 48 28.02 1.12 -3.21
CA GLU A 48 28.17 1.85 -1.96
C GLU A 48 27.76 3.32 -2.15
N TYR A 49 27.30 3.95 -1.07
CA TYR A 49 27.04 5.39 -1.06
C TYR A 49 28.33 6.19 -1.12
N ASP A 50 28.34 7.26 -1.90
CA ASP A 50 29.40 8.28 -1.91
C ASP A 50 28.89 9.58 -1.26
N PRO A 51 29.13 9.77 0.05
CA PRO A 51 28.69 10.97 0.75
C PRO A 51 29.34 12.26 0.25
N SER A 52 30.46 12.18 -0.46
CA SER A 52 31.12 13.36 -1.01
C SER A 52 30.34 14.03 -2.14
N ARG A 53 29.41 13.29 -2.75
CA ARG A 53 28.53 13.75 -3.83
C ARG A 53 27.19 14.27 -3.34
N PHE A 54 26.84 14.09 -2.06
CA PHE A 54 25.59 14.62 -1.53
C PHE A 54 25.53 16.14 -1.64
N ALA A 55 24.39 16.66 -2.09
CA ALA A 55 24.20 18.10 -2.28
C ALA A 55 24.12 18.89 -0.96
N PHE A 56 23.92 18.20 0.17
CA PHE A 56 23.76 18.79 1.50
C PHE A 56 24.51 17.99 2.58
N GLY A 57 24.87 18.66 3.65
CA GLY A 57 25.57 18.05 4.78
C GLY A 57 24.61 17.55 5.88
N GLY A 58 25.22 17.03 6.97
CA GLY A 58 24.44 16.59 8.14
C GLY A 58 23.79 15.21 7.96
N VAL A 59 24.27 14.42 7.00
CA VAL A 59 23.83 13.04 6.78
C VAL A 59 24.60 12.09 7.70
N HIS A 60 23.87 11.31 8.47
CA HIS A 60 24.39 10.22 9.29
C HIS A 60 23.97 8.88 8.67
N VAL A 61 24.93 8.13 8.19
CA VAL A 61 24.70 6.78 7.66
C VAL A 61 24.77 5.77 8.80
N ALA A 62 23.76 4.92 8.92
CA ALA A 62 23.71 3.80 9.86
C ALA A 62 23.30 2.53 9.12
N GLN A 63 23.82 1.38 9.56
CA GLN A 63 23.51 0.08 8.99
C GLN A 63 22.72 -0.76 10.00
N ILE A 64 21.81 -1.58 9.49
CA ILE A 64 21.16 -2.67 10.20
C ILE A 64 21.38 -3.92 9.34
N GLU A 65 22.25 -4.81 9.81
CA GLU A 65 22.69 -5.98 9.05
C GLU A 65 21.79 -7.20 9.29
N ASP A 66 21.16 -7.28 10.47
CA ASP A 66 20.30 -8.39 10.86
C ASP A 66 18.90 -7.88 11.22
N GLU A 67 17.85 -8.59 10.77
CA GLU A 67 16.45 -8.24 11.02
C GLU A 67 16.15 -8.13 12.53
N SER A 68 16.83 -8.90 13.37
CA SER A 68 16.70 -8.84 14.82
C SER A 68 17.15 -7.52 15.46
N GLU A 69 17.94 -6.71 14.74
CA GLU A 69 18.34 -5.37 15.16
C GLU A 69 17.25 -4.31 14.85
N LEU A 70 16.25 -4.66 14.02
CA LEU A 70 15.14 -3.81 13.68
C LEU A 70 14.14 -3.76 14.86
N THR A 71 14.47 -2.95 15.85
CA THR A 71 13.66 -2.79 17.07
C THR A 71 13.37 -1.33 17.40
N PRO A 72 12.25 -1.02 18.08
CA PRO A 72 11.92 0.34 18.48
C PRO A 72 13.02 1.02 19.30
N GLU A 73 13.70 0.25 20.17
CA GLU A 73 14.80 0.73 21.00
C GLU A 73 16.00 1.14 20.16
N ASN A 74 16.40 0.31 19.19
CA ASN A 74 17.54 0.57 18.32
C ASN A 74 17.27 1.76 17.40
N LEU A 75 16.09 1.81 16.75
CA LEU A 75 15.72 2.94 15.89
C LEU A 75 15.64 4.26 16.67
N THR A 76 15.09 4.24 17.90
CA THR A 76 15.08 5.41 18.80
C THR A 76 16.51 5.83 19.20
N ALA A 77 17.42 4.89 19.41
CA ALA A 77 18.81 5.19 19.73
C ALA A 77 19.53 5.83 18.54
N LEU A 78 19.31 5.35 17.31
CA LEU A 78 19.84 5.91 16.08
C LEU A 78 19.30 7.33 15.82
N GLU A 79 18.01 7.55 16.04
CA GLU A 79 17.40 8.89 15.98
C GLU A 79 18.09 9.88 16.92
N LYS A 80 18.26 9.50 18.18
CA LYS A 80 18.92 10.35 19.18
C LYS A 80 20.38 10.62 18.86
N LYS A 81 21.10 9.60 18.38
CA LYS A 81 22.52 9.70 18.02
C LYS A 81 22.74 10.64 16.83
N SER A 82 21.91 10.53 15.80
CA SER A 82 21.98 11.38 14.60
C SER A 82 21.40 12.79 14.86
N GLY A 83 20.43 12.91 15.75
CA GLY A 83 19.65 14.12 15.95
C GLY A 83 18.88 14.52 14.68
N CYS A 84 18.41 13.53 13.91
CA CYS A 84 17.81 13.74 12.61
C CYS A 84 16.42 14.41 12.70
N GLY A 85 16.11 15.17 11.67
CA GLY A 85 14.76 15.70 11.42
C GLY A 85 14.09 15.04 10.21
N ARG A 86 14.82 14.14 9.53
CA ARG A 86 14.36 13.35 8.37
C ARG A 86 15.07 12.00 8.36
N VAL A 87 14.37 10.95 7.94
CA VAL A 87 14.91 9.60 7.78
C VAL A 87 14.75 9.14 6.34
N ILE A 88 15.78 8.53 5.78
CA ILE A 88 15.74 7.80 4.51
C ILE A 88 16.09 6.36 4.84
N ILE A 89 15.30 5.41 4.36
CA ILE A 89 15.51 3.98 4.62
C ILE A 89 15.70 3.25 3.29
N GLU A 90 16.86 2.63 3.10
CA GLU A 90 17.06 1.58 2.12
C GLU A 90 16.69 0.26 2.77
N TYR A 91 15.49 -0.24 2.49
CA TYR A 91 14.98 -1.42 3.17
C TYR A 91 15.41 -2.72 2.50
N ASN A 92 15.61 -3.75 3.32
CA ASN A 92 16.01 -5.07 2.83
C ASN A 92 14.90 -5.73 2.00
N GLY A 93 15.28 -6.27 0.85
CA GLY A 93 14.33 -6.90 -0.09
C GLY A 93 13.68 -8.19 0.43
N MET A 94 14.31 -8.86 1.41
CA MET A 94 13.82 -10.13 1.95
C MET A 94 12.98 -9.98 3.23
N TRP A 95 13.04 -8.82 3.93
CA TRP A 95 12.30 -8.58 5.15
C TRP A 95 10.90 -8.06 4.83
N LEU A 96 9.88 -8.42 5.63
CA LEU A 96 8.52 -7.91 5.45
C LEU A 96 8.44 -6.44 5.88
N VAL A 97 7.70 -5.62 5.11
CA VAL A 97 7.54 -4.19 5.42
C VAL A 97 6.82 -3.96 6.75
N GLN A 98 5.97 -4.90 7.17
CA GLN A 98 5.28 -4.84 8.46
C GLN A 98 6.26 -4.83 9.65
N GLU A 99 7.36 -5.57 9.57
CA GLU A 99 8.40 -5.60 10.63
C GLU A 99 9.02 -4.20 10.83
N LEU A 100 9.22 -3.46 9.73
CA LEU A 100 9.66 -2.07 9.84
C LEU A 100 8.61 -1.20 10.53
N TYR A 101 7.34 -1.31 10.13
CA TYR A 101 6.27 -0.49 10.73
C TYR A 101 6.11 -0.77 12.23
N ASP A 102 6.26 -2.04 12.63
CA ASP A 102 6.16 -2.44 14.04
C ASP A 102 7.37 -1.96 14.87
N ALA A 103 8.54 -1.79 14.21
CA ALA A 103 9.77 -1.30 14.83
C ALA A 103 9.89 0.24 14.85
N MET A 104 9.14 0.94 14.01
CA MET A 104 9.26 2.40 13.91
C MET A 104 8.86 3.12 15.21
N PRO A 105 9.61 4.13 15.66
CA PRO A 105 9.18 5.02 16.73
C PRO A 105 7.87 5.73 16.39
N ASP A 106 7.02 5.98 17.41
CA ASP A 106 5.69 6.62 17.26
C ASP A 106 5.73 8.02 16.56
N ASN A 107 6.86 8.69 16.59
CA ASN A 107 7.06 10.00 15.96
C ASN A 107 7.57 9.92 14.52
N TRP A 108 7.88 8.73 14.00
CA TRP A 108 8.23 8.54 12.60
C TRP A 108 6.95 8.38 11.76
N LEU A 109 6.89 9.08 10.62
CA LEU A 109 5.77 8.99 9.69
C LEU A 109 6.31 8.70 8.30
N VAL A 110 5.91 7.59 7.70
CA VAL A 110 6.22 7.34 6.28
C VAL A 110 5.55 8.43 5.45
N TYR A 111 6.37 9.31 4.91
CA TYR A 111 5.95 10.43 4.07
C TYR A 111 5.83 9.99 2.61
N GLN A 112 6.76 9.14 2.17
CA GLN A 112 6.78 8.59 0.82
C GLN A 112 7.37 7.20 0.83
N CYS A 113 6.77 6.27 0.08
CA CYS A 113 7.28 4.93 -0.15
C CYS A 113 7.49 4.72 -1.65
N LEU A 114 8.72 4.40 -2.04
CA LEU A 114 9.16 4.21 -3.42
C LEU A 114 9.69 2.79 -3.61
N ALA A 115 9.19 2.09 -4.61
CA ALA A 115 9.66 0.76 -4.94
C ALA A 115 10.60 0.78 -6.15
N THR A 116 11.59 -0.11 -6.14
CA THR A 116 12.40 -0.38 -7.32
C THR A 116 12.34 -1.85 -7.71
N ALA A 117 12.41 -2.13 -9.01
CA ALA A 117 12.53 -3.47 -9.54
C ALA A 117 13.54 -3.50 -10.69
N ASP A 118 14.17 -4.66 -10.88
CA ASP A 118 15.05 -4.91 -12.02
C ASP A 118 14.28 -5.56 -13.16
N GLY A 119 14.23 -4.92 -14.31
CA GLY A 119 13.57 -5.45 -15.52
C GLY A 119 14.11 -6.80 -15.96
N THR A 120 15.35 -7.14 -15.63
CA THR A 120 15.95 -8.44 -15.99
C THR A 120 15.47 -9.59 -15.10
N THR A 121 15.02 -9.31 -13.88
CA THR A 121 14.67 -10.34 -12.87
C THR A 121 13.19 -10.33 -12.48
N ILE A 122 12.46 -9.23 -12.69
CA ILE A 122 11.08 -9.07 -12.22
C ILE A 122 10.13 -10.18 -12.69
N LYS A 123 10.28 -10.66 -13.94
CA LYS A 123 9.47 -11.78 -14.47
C LYS A 123 9.73 -13.08 -13.71
N THR A 124 11.01 -13.36 -13.39
CA THR A 124 11.40 -14.54 -12.61
C THR A 124 10.80 -14.48 -11.21
N TYR A 125 10.87 -13.33 -10.55
CA TYR A 125 10.28 -13.14 -9.23
C TYR A 125 8.75 -13.23 -9.25
N ALA A 126 8.11 -12.68 -10.27
CA ALA A 126 6.66 -12.79 -10.44
C ALA A 126 6.18 -14.25 -10.69
N GLY A 127 7.04 -15.09 -11.25
CA GLY A 127 6.77 -16.52 -11.51
C GLY A 127 7.03 -17.44 -10.32
N ASP A 128 7.82 -17.02 -9.33
CA ASP A 128 8.10 -17.78 -8.12
C ASP A 128 7.17 -17.33 -6.98
N ASN A 129 6.45 -18.26 -6.34
CA ASN A 129 5.43 -17.92 -5.35
C ASN A 129 5.99 -17.18 -4.13
N ALA A 130 7.17 -17.57 -3.64
CA ALA A 130 7.77 -16.94 -2.46
C ALA A 130 8.28 -15.54 -2.79
N MET A 131 9.00 -15.39 -3.90
CA MET A 131 9.53 -14.11 -4.36
C MET A 131 8.42 -13.15 -4.78
N ARG A 132 7.34 -13.67 -5.39
CA ARG A 132 6.15 -12.89 -5.73
C ARG A 132 5.49 -12.32 -4.46
N GLY A 133 5.39 -13.12 -3.39
CA GLY A 133 4.86 -12.65 -2.11
C GLY A 133 5.64 -11.44 -1.57
N LEU A 134 6.98 -11.52 -1.56
CA LEU A 134 7.86 -10.43 -1.15
C LEU A 134 7.76 -9.22 -2.08
N LEU A 135 7.62 -9.42 -3.38
CA LEU A 135 7.46 -8.35 -4.35
C LEU A 135 6.13 -7.59 -4.11
N LEU A 136 5.03 -8.30 -3.93
CA LEU A 136 3.72 -7.70 -3.62
C LEU A 136 3.73 -6.98 -2.27
N ASP A 137 4.42 -7.51 -1.26
CA ASP A 137 4.61 -6.85 0.04
C ASP A 137 5.26 -5.47 -0.12
N LYS A 138 6.33 -5.36 -0.94
CA LYS A 138 7.01 -4.09 -1.23
C LYS A 138 6.10 -3.11 -1.98
N LEU A 139 5.28 -3.59 -2.90
CA LEU A 139 4.41 -2.76 -3.72
C LEU A 139 3.18 -2.22 -2.97
N ARG A 140 2.72 -2.91 -1.92
CA ARG A 140 1.44 -2.61 -1.23
C ARG A 140 1.35 -1.18 -0.69
N GLY A 141 2.44 -0.61 -0.20
CA GLY A 141 2.49 0.75 0.32
C GLY A 141 3.18 1.76 -0.59
N SER A 142 3.62 1.33 -1.78
CA SER A 142 4.41 2.18 -2.67
C SER A 142 3.53 3.10 -3.51
N GLU A 143 3.98 4.34 -3.67
CA GLU A 143 3.35 5.36 -4.53
C GLU A 143 3.90 5.32 -5.96
N LEU A 144 5.14 4.85 -6.11
CA LEU A 144 5.83 4.72 -7.39
C LEU A 144 6.67 3.45 -7.40
N LEU A 145 6.56 2.68 -8.48
CA LEU A 145 7.51 1.62 -8.85
C LEU A 145 8.40 2.13 -9.98
N VAL A 146 9.72 2.14 -9.76
CA VAL A 146 10.71 2.37 -10.82
C VAL A 146 11.27 1.02 -11.27
N VAL A 147 11.00 0.66 -12.52
CA VAL A 147 11.57 -0.53 -13.16
C VAL A 147 12.85 -0.14 -13.89
N ASN A 148 13.98 -0.45 -13.27
CA ASN A 148 15.31 -0.20 -13.85
C ASN A 148 15.63 -1.24 -14.92
N ARG A 149 16.59 -0.93 -15.80
CA ARG A 149 16.97 -1.82 -16.93
C ARG A 149 15.76 -2.22 -17.76
N ALA A 150 14.90 -1.24 -18.05
CA ALA A 150 13.60 -1.42 -18.68
C ALA A 150 13.66 -1.99 -20.09
N GLU A 151 14.82 -1.99 -20.74
CA GLU A 151 15.03 -2.68 -22.04
C GLU A 151 14.64 -4.15 -22.00
N ALA A 152 14.83 -4.81 -20.85
CA ALA A 152 14.51 -6.23 -20.67
C ALA A 152 13.00 -6.52 -20.63
N VAL A 153 12.17 -5.50 -20.47
CA VAL A 153 10.71 -5.58 -20.31
C VAL A 153 9.97 -4.55 -21.19
N ASN A 154 10.59 -4.12 -22.28
CA ASN A 154 10.04 -3.08 -23.16
C ASN A 154 9.04 -3.63 -24.20
N ASP A 155 8.55 -4.84 -24.03
CA ASP A 155 7.50 -5.45 -24.85
C ASP A 155 6.14 -5.38 -24.12
N ASP A 156 5.05 -5.40 -24.89
CA ASP A 156 3.68 -5.24 -24.38
C ASP A 156 3.29 -6.32 -23.37
N GLU A 157 3.73 -7.58 -23.58
CA GLU A 157 3.43 -8.70 -22.67
C GLU A 157 4.07 -8.47 -21.30
N SER A 158 5.32 -8.06 -21.27
CA SER A 158 6.06 -7.77 -20.04
C SER A 158 5.46 -6.58 -19.30
N ARG A 159 5.12 -5.52 -20.02
CA ARG A 159 4.46 -4.34 -19.43
C ARG A 159 3.10 -4.68 -18.84
N GLN A 160 2.27 -5.46 -19.54
CA GLN A 160 1.00 -5.94 -19.01
C GLN A 160 1.17 -6.84 -17.78
N LEU A 161 2.19 -7.70 -17.75
CA LEU A 161 2.50 -8.51 -16.58
C LEU A 161 2.86 -7.64 -15.36
N ILE A 162 3.75 -6.67 -15.54
CA ILE A 162 4.16 -5.75 -14.48
C ILE A 162 2.98 -4.90 -14.02
N HIS A 163 2.21 -4.35 -14.95
CA HIS A 163 1.01 -3.59 -14.65
C HIS A 163 0.04 -4.40 -13.76
N LYS A 164 -0.33 -5.62 -14.17
CA LYS A 164 -1.21 -6.51 -13.41
C LYS A 164 -0.64 -6.84 -12.03
N LEU A 165 0.67 -7.08 -11.93
CA LEU A 165 1.34 -7.36 -10.67
C LEU A 165 1.24 -6.17 -9.70
N VAL A 166 1.48 -4.96 -10.19
CA VAL A 166 1.38 -3.74 -9.38
C VAL A 166 -0.07 -3.52 -8.94
N ARG A 167 -1.03 -3.70 -9.84
CA ARG A 167 -2.47 -3.52 -9.54
C ARG A 167 -3.02 -4.54 -8.54
N GLN A 168 -2.38 -5.71 -8.41
CA GLN A 168 -2.70 -6.66 -7.34
C GLN A 168 -2.33 -6.16 -5.94
N ALA A 169 -1.30 -5.31 -5.83
CA ALA A 169 -0.82 -4.78 -4.57
C ALA A 169 -1.36 -3.36 -4.29
N SER A 170 -1.38 -2.50 -5.31
CA SER A 170 -1.76 -1.10 -5.18
C SER A 170 -2.34 -0.56 -6.50
N ARG A 171 -3.52 0.03 -6.45
CA ARG A 171 -4.09 0.77 -7.58
C ARG A 171 -3.56 2.20 -7.71
N ARG A 172 -2.88 2.71 -6.68
CA ARG A 172 -2.31 4.06 -6.64
C ARG A 172 -0.87 4.13 -7.10
N CYS A 173 -0.18 3.00 -7.11
CA CYS A 173 1.24 2.97 -7.44
C CYS A 173 1.43 3.31 -8.93
N ASP A 174 2.09 4.41 -9.21
CA ASP A 174 2.54 4.75 -10.54
C ASP A 174 3.69 3.81 -10.95
N ILE A 175 3.84 3.57 -12.26
CA ILE A 175 4.90 2.72 -12.78
C ILE A 175 5.73 3.53 -13.75
N ALA A 176 7.03 3.62 -13.49
CA ALA A 176 8.02 4.25 -14.36
C ALA A 176 9.05 3.21 -14.81
N TYR A 177 9.41 3.29 -16.08
CA TYR A 177 10.40 2.42 -16.74
C TYR A 177 11.65 3.25 -17.03
N GLU A 178 12.75 3.00 -16.33
CA GLU A 178 14.02 3.69 -16.53
C GLU A 178 14.91 2.86 -17.47
N PHE A 179 15.33 3.50 -18.57
CA PHE A 179 16.19 2.92 -19.59
C PHE A 179 17.66 3.28 -19.35
N LYS A 180 18.54 2.51 -19.98
CA LYS A 180 19.99 2.65 -19.84
C LYS A 180 20.52 4.02 -20.31
N ASP A 181 19.83 4.65 -21.24
CA ASP A 181 20.16 5.98 -21.75
C ASP A 181 19.67 7.12 -20.85
N GLY A 182 19.06 6.80 -19.71
CA GLY A 182 18.50 7.74 -18.76
C GLY A 182 17.10 8.24 -19.12
N SER A 183 16.51 7.76 -20.23
CA SER A 183 15.12 8.07 -20.55
C SER A 183 14.17 7.33 -19.63
N VAL A 184 13.00 7.95 -19.36
CA VAL A 184 11.95 7.38 -18.51
C VAL A 184 10.65 7.37 -19.29
N ALA A 185 9.98 6.23 -19.33
CA ALA A 185 8.61 6.10 -19.80
C ALA A 185 7.69 5.75 -18.64
N TYR A 186 6.46 6.26 -18.65
CA TYR A 186 5.46 5.89 -17.68
C TYR A 186 4.51 4.83 -18.24
N ASP A 187 3.94 4.04 -17.34
CA ASP A 187 2.89 3.10 -17.71
C ASP A 187 1.63 3.86 -18.13
N ASP A 188 1.07 3.49 -19.27
CA ASP A 188 -0.12 4.08 -19.85
C ASP A 188 -1.26 3.07 -20.06
N ILE A 189 -1.11 1.87 -19.47
CA ILE A 189 -2.12 0.82 -19.54
C ILE A 189 -3.36 1.24 -18.75
N PRO A 190 -4.55 1.30 -19.38
CA PRO A 190 -5.77 1.71 -18.68
C PRO A 190 -6.19 0.72 -17.60
N ASP A 191 -6.68 1.24 -16.48
CA ASP A 191 -7.32 0.51 -15.38
C ASP A 191 -8.83 0.76 -15.33
N PRO A 192 -9.63 0.30 -16.31
CA PRO A 192 -11.06 0.49 -16.25
C PRO A 192 -11.66 -0.25 -15.06
N LEU A 193 -12.65 0.37 -14.41
CA LEU A 193 -13.44 -0.33 -13.41
C LEU A 193 -14.32 -1.38 -14.12
N PRO A 194 -14.42 -2.60 -13.58
CA PRO A 194 -15.23 -3.67 -14.17
C PRO A 194 -16.74 -3.52 -13.89
N PHE A 195 -17.17 -2.32 -13.50
CA PHE A 195 -18.56 -1.95 -13.23
C PHE A 195 -18.79 -0.48 -13.61
N ASP A 196 -20.05 -0.13 -13.92
CA ASP A 196 -20.41 1.25 -14.28
C ASP A 196 -20.58 2.12 -13.03
N ILE A 197 -19.56 2.93 -12.74
CA ILE A 197 -19.56 3.86 -11.60
C ILE A 197 -20.62 4.97 -11.74
N ASN A 198 -21.16 5.22 -12.93
CA ASN A 198 -22.16 6.24 -13.17
C ASN A 198 -23.60 5.71 -13.14
N ALA A 199 -23.77 4.41 -12.94
CA ALA A 199 -25.09 3.81 -12.78
C ALA A 199 -25.81 4.40 -11.55
N PRO A 200 -27.17 4.53 -11.57
CA PRO A 200 -27.94 4.98 -10.41
C PRO A 200 -27.75 4.11 -9.17
N VAL A 201 -27.52 2.81 -9.37
CA VAL A 201 -27.05 1.85 -8.39
C VAL A 201 -25.87 1.13 -9.01
N ILE A 202 -24.70 1.27 -8.41
CA ILE A 202 -23.49 0.61 -8.86
C ILE A 202 -23.56 -0.85 -8.39
N GLU A 203 -23.85 -1.78 -9.29
CA GLU A 203 -23.83 -3.20 -8.98
C GLU A 203 -22.39 -3.71 -9.04
N ILE A 204 -21.92 -4.26 -7.92
CA ILE A 204 -20.56 -4.80 -7.79
C ILE A 204 -20.66 -6.33 -7.94
N PRO A 205 -20.17 -6.92 -9.04
CA PRO A 205 -20.07 -8.37 -9.18
C PRO A 205 -19.22 -8.98 -8.07
N GLU A 206 -19.53 -10.20 -7.68
CA GLU A 206 -18.90 -10.87 -6.53
C GLU A 206 -17.38 -10.92 -6.63
N GLU A 207 -16.86 -11.24 -7.80
CA GLU A 207 -15.43 -11.34 -8.10
C GLU A 207 -14.70 -9.99 -8.03
N PHE A 208 -15.43 -8.87 -8.19
CA PHE A 208 -14.85 -7.52 -8.19
C PHE A 208 -15.06 -6.75 -6.89
N PHE A 209 -15.54 -7.40 -5.85
CA PHE A 209 -15.65 -6.76 -4.54
C PHE A 209 -14.31 -6.18 -4.05
N GLY A 210 -13.21 -6.93 -4.21
CA GLY A 210 -11.88 -6.47 -3.81
C GLY A 210 -11.43 -5.23 -4.58
N VAL A 211 -11.63 -5.24 -5.91
CA VAL A 211 -11.33 -4.10 -6.79
C VAL A 211 -12.12 -2.86 -6.38
N TRP A 212 -13.43 -3.02 -6.17
CA TRP A 212 -14.30 -1.93 -5.71
C TRP A 212 -13.88 -1.40 -4.35
N TYR A 213 -13.60 -2.30 -3.40
CA TYR A 213 -13.21 -1.92 -2.04
C TYR A 213 -11.93 -1.08 -2.05
N MET A 214 -10.90 -1.52 -2.77
CA MET A 214 -9.65 -0.78 -2.89
C MET A 214 -9.85 0.58 -3.55
N ASP A 215 -10.50 0.62 -4.72
CA ASP A 215 -10.74 1.86 -5.45
C ASP A 215 -11.57 2.87 -4.62
N CYS A 216 -12.54 2.37 -3.84
CA CYS A 216 -13.36 3.21 -2.94
C CYS A 216 -12.57 3.69 -1.71
N MET A 217 -11.64 2.90 -1.18
CA MET A 217 -10.78 3.31 -0.06
C MET A 217 -9.69 4.27 -0.53
N ASP A 218 -9.21 4.10 -1.75
CA ASP A 218 -8.17 4.92 -2.37
C ASP A 218 -8.69 6.30 -2.77
N ASP A 219 -9.83 6.38 -3.43
CA ASP A 219 -10.50 7.64 -3.76
C ASP A 219 -11.96 7.64 -3.27
N PRO A 220 -12.17 7.82 -1.96
CA PRO A 220 -13.52 7.83 -1.40
C PRO A 220 -14.44 8.89 -2.01
N LYS A 221 -13.88 10.03 -2.43
CA LYS A 221 -14.65 11.15 -2.99
C LYS A 221 -15.34 10.79 -4.30
N LYS A 222 -14.74 9.91 -5.08
CA LYS A 222 -15.29 9.35 -6.31
C LYS A 222 -16.63 8.64 -6.10
N TYR A 223 -16.85 8.10 -4.88
CA TYR A 223 -18.05 7.36 -4.50
C TYR A 223 -19.00 8.14 -3.57
N ASP A 224 -18.64 9.35 -3.16
CA ASP A 224 -19.46 10.13 -2.22
C ASP A 224 -20.86 10.41 -2.81
N GLY A 225 -21.90 10.10 -2.04
CA GLY A 225 -23.28 10.25 -2.44
C GLY A 225 -23.81 9.16 -3.37
N LYS A 226 -22.96 8.22 -3.86
CA LYS A 226 -23.39 7.13 -4.75
C LYS A 226 -24.05 5.99 -3.98
N THR A 227 -24.85 5.20 -4.68
CA THR A 227 -25.50 3.98 -4.15
C THR A 227 -24.81 2.76 -4.75
N VAL A 228 -24.49 1.80 -3.90
CA VAL A 228 -23.86 0.53 -4.31
C VAL A 228 -24.72 -0.65 -3.89
N LYS A 229 -24.64 -1.74 -4.65
CA LYS A 229 -25.25 -3.03 -4.34
C LYS A 229 -24.23 -4.15 -4.49
N TYR A 230 -24.04 -4.96 -3.45
CA TYR A 230 -23.06 -6.03 -3.45
C TYR A 230 -23.39 -7.15 -2.45
N LEU A 231 -22.77 -8.31 -2.66
CA LEU A 231 -22.81 -9.45 -1.76
C LEU A 231 -21.79 -9.30 -0.64
N ALA A 232 -22.20 -9.45 0.60
CA ALA A 232 -21.36 -9.28 1.78
C ALA A 232 -21.67 -10.29 2.88
N GLN A 233 -20.71 -10.47 3.78
CA GLN A 233 -20.90 -11.14 5.06
C GLN A 233 -21.14 -10.11 6.17
N VAL A 234 -22.03 -10.42 7.10
CA VAL A 234 -22.29 -9.59 8.27
C VAL A 234 -21.15 -9.69 9.28
N CYS A 235 -20.57 -8.57 9.65
CA CYS A 235 -19.64 -8.47 10.77
C CYS A 235 -20.16 -7.45 11.80
N GLN A 236 -20.66 -7.96 12.92
CA GLN A 236 -21.04 -7.14 14.07
C GLN A 236 -19.79 -6.92 14.94
N THR A 237 -19.31 -5.68 14.97
CA THR A 237 -18.12 -5.29 15.73
C THR A 237 -18.37 -3.96 16.47
N PRO A 238 -17.86 -3.79 17.69
CA PRO A 238 -17.94 -2.52 18.42
C PRO A 238 -17.32 -1.33 17.67
N GLN A 239 -16.31 -1.59 16.82
CA GLN A 239 -15.65 -0.55 16.02
C GLN A 239 -16.57 0.08 14.96
N ALA A 240 -17.60 -0.62 14.50
CA ALA A 240 -18.60 -0.07 13.60
C ALA A 240 -19.42 1.07 14.21
N GLY A 241 -19.47 1.14 15.56
CA GLY A 241 -20.25 2.11 16.28
C GLY A 241 -21.68 1.64 16.61
N LYS A 242 -22.39 2.48 17.37
CA LYS A 242 -23.76 2.17 17.78
C LYS A 242 -24.73 2.30 16.58
N GLY A 243 -25.58 1.28 16.38
CA GLY A 243 -26.54 1.29 15.27
C GLY A 243 -25.90 0.94 13.92
N ALA A 244 -24.77 0.24 13.93
CA ALA A 244 -24.03 -0.09 12.74
C ALA A 244 -23.39 -1.49 12.82
N PHE A 245 -23.05 -2.01 11.65
CA PHE A 245 -22.29 -3.24 11.45
C PHE A 245 -21.31 -3.02 10.28
N VAL A 246 -20.50 -4.02 9.95
CA VAL A 246 -19.61 -3.97 8.79
C VAL A 246 -20.03 -5.05 7.78
N PRO A 247 -20.72 -4.70 6.70
CA PRO A 247 -20.91 -5.60 5.56
C PRO A 247 -19.59 -5.69 4.78
N GLY A 248 -18.98 -6.87 4.75
CA GLY A 248 -17.67 -7.04 4.13
C GLY A 248 -17.45 -8.45 3.63
N ARG A 249 -16.23 -8.72 3.19
CA ARG A 249 -15.79 -10.04 2.75
C ARG A 249 -14.39 -10.34 3.25
N PHE A 250 -14.03 -11.61 3.29
CA PHE A 250 -12.63 -11.98 3.40
C PHE A 250 -11.94 -11.71 2.06
N ALA A 251 -10.84 -11.03 2.10
CA ALA A 251 -10.02 -10.71 0.94
C ALA A 251 -8.58 -11.18 1.15
N MET A 252 -7.95 -11.53 0.05
CA MET A 252 -6.57 -12.05 0.00
C MET A 252 -5.79 -11.29 -1.07
N THR A 253 -4.54 -10.92 -0.78
CA THR A 253 -3.65 -10.28 -1.75
C THR A 253 -2.82 -11.32 -2.50
N CYS A 254 -2.10 -12.18 -1.78
CA CYS A 254 -1.15 -13.11 -2.41
C CYS A 254 -1.21 -14.53 -1.86
N CYS A 255 -1.56 -14.74 -0.59
CA CYS A 255 -1.54 -16.07 0.02
C CYS A 255 -2.55 -16.20 1.17
N VAL A 256 -2.78 -17.43 1.61
CA VAL A 256 -3.76 -17.76 2.68
C VAL A 256 -3.42 -17.07 4.01
N GLN A 257 -2.16 -16.73 4.24
CA GLN A 257 -1.71 -16.10 5.48
C GLN A 257 -2.10 -14.61 5.57
N ASP A 258 -2.38 -13.96 4.45
CA ASP A 258 -2.78 -12.54 4.41
C ASP A 258 -4.30 -12.34 4.29
N ILE A 259 -5.10 -13.39 4.50
CA ILE A 259 -6.55 -13.28 4.47
C ILE A 259 -7.03 -12.41 5.62
N GLN A 260 -7.70 -11.32 5.27
CA GLN A 260 -8.30 -10.40 6.24
C GLN A 260 -9.75 -10.08 5.89
N PHE A 261 -10.54 -9.76 6.91
CA PHE A 261 -11.91 -9.28 6.68
C PHE A 261 -11.90 -7.79 6.40
N VAL A 262 -12.39 -7.40 5.22
CA VAL A 262 -12.46 -6.02 4.79
C VAL A 262 -13.91 -5.59 4.55
N GLY A 263 -14.22 -4.35 4.89
CA GLY A 263 -15.55 -3.78 4.72
C GLY A 263 -15.61 -2.36 5.30
N MET A 264 -16.74 -1.70 5.10
CA MET A 264 -16.95 -0.32 5.52
C MET A 264 -18.03 -0.27 6.61
N PRO A 265 -17.94 0.64 7.60
CA PRO A 265 -18.98 0.78 8.61
C PRO A 265 -20.31 1.19 7.95
N CYS A 266 -21.38 0.48 8.28
CA CYS A 266 -22.72 0.66 7.71
C CYS A 266 -23.76 0.93 8.78
N LYS A 267 -24.44 2.06 8.71
CA LYS A 267 -25.62 2.36 9.54
C LYS A 267 -26.81 1.57 9.06
N TYR A 268 -27.46 0.87 9.98
CA TYR A 268 -28.69 0.12 9.75
C TYR A 268 -29.46 -0.05 11.06
N ASP A 269 -30.70 0.41 11.13
CA ASP A 269 -31.47 0.44 12.39
C ASP A 269 -31.70 -0.97 12.92
N ASP A 270 -31.99 -1.94 12.03
CA ASP A 270 -32.27 -3.33 12.41
C ASP A 270 -31.01 -4.22 12.45
N TYR A 271 -29.79 -3.64 12.58
CA TYR A 271 -28.54 -4.40 12.56
C TYR A 271 -28.47 -5.55 13.55
N LYS A 272 -29.24 -5.48 14.66
CA LYS A 272 -29.29 -6.53 15.68
C LYS A 272 -30.04 -7.78 15.23
N SER A 273 -30.90 -7.66 14.22
CA SER A 273 -31.60 -8.80 13.63
C SER A 273 -30.73 -9.62 12.70
N LEU A 274 -29.59 -9.07 12.29
CA LEU A 274 -28.66 -9.75 11.41
C LEU A 274 -27.84 -10.78 12.19
N GLU A 275 -27.76 -12.00 11.65
CA GLU A 275 -26.92 -13.04 12.23
C GLU A 275 -25.44 -12.81 11.86
N GLN A 276 -24.55 -12.91 12.85
CA GLN A 276 -23.12 -12.79 12.64
C GLN A 276 -22.63 -13.83 11.63
N ARG A 277 -21.86 -13.37 10.63
CA ARG A 277 -21.33 -14.20 9.53
C ARG A 277 -22.37 -14.71 8.52
N SER A 278 -23.64 -14.31 8.62
CA SER A 278 -24.61 -14.59 7.57
C SER A 278 -24.28 -13.82 6.28
N TRP A 279 -24.73 -14.35 5.16
CA TRP A 279 -24.59 -13.70 3.85
C TRP A 279 -25.78 -12.84 3.54
N ILE A 280 -25.52 -11.68 3.01
CA ILE A 280 -26.53 -10.67 2.65
C ILE A 280 -26.20 -10.03 1.30
N THR A 281 -27.20 -9.66 0.56
CA THR A 281 -27.10 -8.64 -0.49
C THR A 281 -27.49 -7.29 0.11
N ILE A 282 -26.59 -6.34 0.08
CA ILE A 282 -26.81 -5.01 0.61
C ILE A 282 -26.89 -3.98 -0.51
N THR A 283 -27.89 -3.08 -0.43
CA THR A 283 -27.92 -1.82 -1.18
C THR A 283 -27.71 -0.69 -0.19
N ALA A 284 -26.68 0.13 -0.40
CA ALA A 284 -26.32 1.17 0.55
C ALA A 284 -25.83 2.44 -0.15
N LYS A 285 -26.13 3.59 0.47
CA LYS A 285 -25.56 4.88 0.07
C LYS A 285 -24.22 5.09 0.75
N ILE A 286 -23.22 5.51 -0.01
CA ILE A 286 -21.89 5.87 0.48
C ILE A 286 -21.88 7.36 0.85
N ASN A 287 -21.30 7.70 2.00
CA ASN A 287 -21.00 9.08 2.38
C ASN A 287 -19.58 9.12 2.97
N VAL A 288 -18.78 10.04 2.49
CA VAL A 288 -17.41 10.25 2.99
C VAL A 288 -17.46 11.16 4.20
N LYS A 289 -17.06 10.63 5.36
CA LYS A 289 -17.07 11.37 6.62
C LYS A 289 -16.15 10.77 7.66
N TYR A 290 -15.92 11.54 8.73
CA TYR A 290 -15.22 11.04 9.91
C TYR A 290 -15.88 9.80 10.49
N HIS A 291 -15.07 8.77 10.79
CA HIS A 291 -15.49 7.61 11.54
C HIS A 291 -14.30 7.02 12.33
N PRO A 292 -14.50 6.65 13.63
CA PRO A 292 -13.39 6.16 14.48
C PRO A 292 -12.65 4.93 13.95
N ILE A 293 -13.31 4.12 13.11
CA ILE A 293 -12.71 2.92 12.48
C ILE A 293 -11.49 3.28 11.61
N TYR A 294 -11.44 4.50 11.08
CA TYR A 294 -10.37 4.98 10.20
C TYR A 294 -9.22 5.67 10.96
N LYS A 295 -9.27 5.66 12.30
CA LYS A 295 -8.20 6.27 13.11
C LYS A 295 -6.87 5.54 12.86
N GLY A 296 -5.85 6.29 12.44
CA GLY A 296 -4.54 5.75 12.07
C GLY A 296 -4.46 5.15 10.66
N GLN A 297 -5.59 5.08 9.92
CA GLN A 297 -5.61 4.58 8.55
C GLN A 297 -5.69 5.70 7.51
N THR A 298 -6.32 6.81 7.86
CA THR A 298 -6.42 8.01 7.01
C THR A 298 -6.06 9.26 7.81
N PRO A 299 -5.50 10.32 7.18
CA PRO A 299 -5.01 11.52 7.89
C PRO A 299 -6.02 12.14 8.85
N ASP A 300 -7.29 12.21 8.43
CA ASP A 300 -8.37 12.88 9.20
C ASP A 300 -9.35 11.88 9.83
N SER A 301 -9.01 10.59 9.85
CA SER A 301 -9.95 9.52 10.21
C SER A 301 -11.27 9.60 9.39
N THR A 302 -11.17 10.09 8.15
CA THR A 302 -12.28 10.25 7.21
C THR A 302 -12.22 9.12 6.17
N GLY A 303 -13.37 8.53 5.90
CA GLY A 303 -13.49 7.44 4.93
C GLY A 303 -14.94 7.16 4.55
N PRO A 304 -15.19 6.15 3.69
CA PRO A 304 -16.53 5.81 3.23
C PRO A 304 -17.35 5.17 4.35
N VAL A 305 -18.49 5.75 4.67
CA VAL A 305 -19.46 5.23 5.62
C VAL A 305 -20.77 4.96 4.89
N LEU A 306 -21.23 3.75 4.99
CA LEU A 306 -22.45 3.28 4.35
C LEU A 306 -23.69 3.64 5.18
N THR A 307 -24.81 3.81 4.49
CA THR A 307 -26.16 3.82 5.06
C THR A 307 -26.99 2.83 4.27
N ALA A 308 -27.42 1.75 4.91
CA ALA A 308 -28.21 0.72 4.25
C ALA A 308 -29.56 1.26 3.79
N LEU A 309 -29.92 0.96 2.55
CA LEU A 309 -31.24 1.21 1.95
C LEU A 309 -32.06 -0.08 1.94
N SER A 310 -31.43 -1.22 1.62
CA SER A 310 -31.99 -2.55 1.79
C SER A 310 -30.90 -3.55 2.24
N VAL A 311 -31.33 -4.55 2.99
CA VAL A 311 -30.51 -5.69 3.41
C VAL A 311 -31.35 -6.95 3.24
N GLU A 312 -30.96 -7.83 2.34
CA GLU A 312 -31.68 -9.05 1.99
C GLU A 312 -30.79 -10.27 2.29
N PRO A 313 -31.34 -11.35 2.87
CA PRO A 313 -30.60 -12.60 3.00
C PRO A 313 -30.10 -13.10 1.64
N ALA A 314 -28.91 -13.63 1.61
CA ALA A 314 -28.32 -14.21 0.40
C ALA A 314 -27.69 -15.57 0.68
N GLU A 315 -27.50 -16.35 -0.37
CA GLU A 315 -26.78 -17.60 -0.31
C GLU A 315 -25.27 -17.37 -0.23
N LYS A 316 -24.57 -18.32 0.37
CA LYS A 316 -23.12 -18.33 0.42
C LYS A 316 -22.55 -18.47 -1.02
N PRO A 317 -21.64 -17.60 -1.45
CA PRO A 317 -21.02 -17.71 -2.77
C PRO A 317 -20.10 -18.93 -2.87
N ALA A 318 -19.79 -19.33 -4.08
CA ALA A 318 -18.85 -20.43 -4.35
C ALA A 318 -17.44 -20.12 -3.83
N GLN A 319 -17.05 -18.82 -3.86
CA GLN A 319 -15.78 -18.33 -3.33
C GLN A 319 -16.03 -17.40 -2.14
N ASP A 320 -15.61 -17.85 -0.94
CA ASP A 320 -15.73 -17.06 0.29
C ASP A 320 -14.75 -15.90 0.34
N VAL A 321 -13.56 -16.12 -0.18
CA VAL A 321 -12.43 -15.17 -0.19
C VAL A 321 -12.33 -14.56 -1.58
N VAL A 322 -12.30 -13.24 -1.65
CA VAL A 322 -12.10 -12.48 -2.89
C VAL A 322 -10.66 -12.04 -3.02
N MET A 323 -10.24 -11.76 -4.25
CA MET A 323 -8.94 -11.17 -4.52
C MET A 323 -9.07 -9.65 -4.63
N PHE A 324 -7.99 -8.94 -4.40
CA PHE A 324 -7.90 -7.49 -4.64
C PHE A 324 -7.61 -7.13 -6.10
N SER A 325 -7.41 -8.11 -6.94
CA SER A 325 -7.06 -7.93 -8.37
C SER A 325 -8.21 -8.29 -9.28
#